data_c875409ed529a154f38991cc4194ab32
#
_entry.id   c875409ed529a154f38991cc4194ab32
#
_cell.length_a   1.000
_cell.length_b   1.000
_cell.length_c   1.000
_cell.angle_alpha   90.00
_cell.angle_beta   90.00
_cell.angle_gamma   90.00
#
_symmetry.space_group_name_H-M   'P 1'
#
loop_
_entity.id
_entity.type
_entity.pdbx_description
1 polymer ?
#
loop_
_entity_poly.entity_id
_entity_poly.type
_entity_poly.pdbx_seq_one_letter_code
_entity_poly.pdbx_strand_id
1 'polypeptide(L)'
;MKGGTLPTSYPTPVSSKGNEHMSPVRTFIRHYAEMVAAMFLGMIVLGLPAEGALVAAGTSTSDLRDSAPAVVLLGMAVTMTVPMVAWMRYRGHGWRPSAEMSASMLLPTLAAIGLLGAGMEFGTAMGLEHAVMFPSMLAAMLIRPSEYTSHAHHAVPVEVAA
;
A
#
# COMPACT_ATOMS: atom_id res chain seq x y z
N MET A 1 60.78 3.53 43.97
CA MET A 1 59.33 3.38 43.99
C MET A 1 58.73 4.65 43.37
N LYS A 2 58.28 4.58 42.12
CA LYS A 2 57.53 5.66 41.45
C LYS A 2 56.23 5.08 40.97
N GLY A 3 55.15 5.39 41.72
CA GLY A 3 53.78 5.06 41.35
C GLY A 3 53.30 6.00 40.22
N GLY A 4 53.13 5.44 39.03
CA GLY A 4 52.52 6.15 37.95
C GLY A 4 50.98 5.97 38.02
N THR A 5 50.28 7.03 38.38
CA THR A 5 48.79 7.10 38.26
C THR A 5 48.42 7.35 36.82
N LEU A 6 47.77 6.39 36.17
CA LEU A 6 47.19 6.54 34.84
C LEU A 6 45.91 7.37 35.00
N PRO A 7 45.69 8.41 34.18
CA PRO A 7 44.41 9.12 34.13
C PRO A 7 43.42 8.29 33.35
N THR A 8 42.44 7.71 34.06
CA THR A 8 41.27 7.07 33.42
C THR A 8 40.27 8.12 33.00
N SER A 9 40.49 8.76 31.85
CA SER A 9 39.48 9.57 31.21
C SER A 9 38.55 8.66 30.39
N TYR A 10 37.48 8.22 31.02
CA TYR A 10 36.36 7.62 30.30
C TYR A 10 35.68 8.71 29.51
N PRO A 11 35.51 8.56 28.18
CA PRO A 11 34.67 9.48 27.43
C PRO A 11 33.24 9.37 27.95
N THR A 12 32.71 10.48 28.43
CA THR A 12 31.28 10.60 28.78
C THR A 12 30.46 10.19 27.57
N PRO A 13 29.45 9.32 27.74
CA PRO A 13 28.54 8.99 26.63
C PRO A 13 27.89 10.28 26.15
N VAL A 14 28.18 10.66 24.91
CA VAL A 14 27.49 11.74 24.21
C VAL A 14 26.01 11.36 24.23
N SER A 15 25.23 12.11 24.97
CA SER A 15 23.78 12.02 24.99
C SER A 15 23.31 12.13 23.55
N SER A 16 22.96 10.99 22.96
CA SER A 16 22.36 10.95 21.63
C SER A 16 21.00 11.64 21.75
N LYS A 17 20.99 12.88 21.27
CA LYS A 17 19.80 13.68 21.04
C LYS A 17 18.73 12.81 20.41
N GLY A 18 17.60 12.66 21.13
CA GLY A 18 16.41 11.91 20.83
C GLY A 18 16.16 11.56 19.37
N ASN A 19 16.58 10.36 18.96
CA ASN A 19 15.86 9.67 17.92
C ASN A 19 14.48 9.36 18.50
N GLU A 20 13.49 10.17 18.17
CA GLU A 20 12.10 9.81 18.36
C GLU A 20 11.87 8.50 17.61
N HIS A 21 12.03 7.39 18.31
CA HIS A 21 11.57 6.09 17.86
C HIS A 21 10.07 6.21 17.70
N MET A 22 9.64 6.53 16.46
CA MET A 22 8.22 6.47 16.11
C MET A 22 7.74 5.08 16.52
N SER A 23 6.70 5.02 17.35
CA SER A 23 6.15 3.75 17.78
C SER A 23 5.83 2.89 16.56
N PRO A 24 6.05 1.57 16.59
CA PRO A 24 5.77 0.69 15.44
C PRO A 24 4.34 0.84 14.92
N VAL A 25 3.40 1.16 15.82
CA VAL A 25 2.00 1.46 15.46
C VAL A 25 1.90 2.71 14.59
N ARG A 26 2.62 3.79 14.90
CA ARG A 26 2.59 5.02 14.12
C ARG A 26 3.17 4.81 12.71
N THR A 27 4.24 4.03 12.62
CA THR A 27 4.83 3.65 11.32
C THR A 27 3.87 2.82 10.48
N PHE A 28 3.19 1.86 11.11
CA PHE A 28 2.18 1.02 10.47
C PHE A 28 1.00 1.84 9.95
N ILE A 29 0.41 2.71 10.80
CA ILE A 29 -0.71 3.58 10.42
C ILE A 29 -0.31 4.52 9.27
N ARG A 30 0.87 5.10 9.34
CA ARG A 30 1.39 5.95 8.27
C ARG A 30 1.52 5.19 6.95
N HIS A 31 2.06 3.98 7.00
CA HIS A 31 2.20 3.16 5.80
C HIS A 31 0.85 2.79 5.19
N TYR A 32 -0.12 2.40 6.02
CA TYR A 32 -1.49 2.15 5.57
C TYR A 32 -2.11 3.40 4.93
N ALA A 33 -1.97 4.57 5.56
CA ALA A 33 -2.47 5.83 5.01
C ALA A 33 -1.80 6.20 3.67
N GLU A 34 -0.49 5.96 3.52
CA GLU A 34 0.23 6.15 2.25
C GLU A 34 -0.33 5.23 1.14
N MET A 35 -0.65 3.98 1.46
CA MET A 35 -1.27 3.05 0.52
C MET A 35 -2.65 3.50 0.08
N VAL A 36 -3.50 3.90 1.03
CA VAL A 36 -4.83 4.44 0.74
C VAL A 36 -4.75 5.71 -0.09
N ALA A 37 -3.82 6.62 0.23
CA ALA A 37 -3.60 7.83 -0.56
C ALA A 37 -3.14 7.50 -2.00
N ALA A 38 -2.25 6.52 -2.17
CA ALA A 38 -1.81 6.07 -3.50
C ALA A 38 -2.98 5.50 -4.33
N MET A 39 -3.92 4.79 -3.69
CA MET A 39 -5.13 4.29 -4.37
C MET A 39 -6.02 5.43 -4.86
N PHE A 40 -6.33 6.42 -3.99
CA PHE A 40 -7.14 7.58 -4.39
C PHE A 40 -6.45 8.40 -5.49
N LEU A 41 -5.15 8.61 -5.37
CA LEU A 41 -4.38 9.28 -6.41
C LEU A 41 -4.43 8.50 -7.73
N GLY A 42 -4.34 7.17 -7.65
CA GLY A 42 -4.46 6.29 -8.80
C GLY A 42 -5.81 6.40 -9.51
N MET A 43 -6.91 6.45 -8.75
CA MET A 43 -8.24 6.68 -9.32
C MET A 43 -8.31 8.00 -10.10
N ILE A 44 -7.70 9.07 -9.59
CA ILE A 44 -7.70 10.36 -10.28
C ILE A 44 -6.79 10.29 -11.51
N VAL A 45 -5.56 9.83 -11.37
CA VAL A 45 -4.53 9.85 -12.43
C VAL A 45 -4.84 8.88 -13.57
N LEU A 46 -5.41 7.71 -13.28
CA LEU A 46 -5.77 6.71 -14.29
C LEU A 46 -7.25 6.75 -14.65
N GLY A 47 -8.13 7.08 -13.71
CA GLY A 47 -9.58 7.13 -13.94
C GLY A 47 -9.98 8.27 -14.87
N LEU A 48 -9.45 9.48 -14.67
CA LEU A 48 -9.79 10.62 -15.55
C LEU A 48 -9.39 10.40 -17.01
N PRO A 49 -8.17 9.93 -17.35
CA PRO A 49 -7.84 9.59 -18.73
C PRO A 49 -8.66 8.44 -19.28
N ALA A 50 -9.00 7.44 -18.48
CA ALA A 50 -9.86 6.33 -18.90
C ALA A 50 -11.27 6.81 -19.27
N GLU A 51 -11.87 7.68 -18.44
CA GLU A 51 -13.16 8.31 -18.75
C GLU A 51 -13.07 9.15 -20.04
N GLY A 52 -12.01 9.95 -20.19
CA GLY A 52 -11.77 10.73 -21.42
C GLY A 52 -11.65 9.85 -22.67
N ALA A 53 -11.01 8.69 -22.55
CA ALA A 53 -10.91 7.72 -23.65
C ALA A 53 -12.27 7.09 -24.00
N LEU A 54 -13.10 6.78 -22.98
CA LEU A 54 -14.47 6.28 -23.21
C LEU A 54 -15.32 7.30 -23.91
N VAL A 55 -15.30 8.55 -23.47
CA VAL A 55 -16.04 9.66 -24.10
C VAL A 55 -15.57 9.86 -25.56
N ALA A 56 -14.27 9.81 -25.82
CA ALA A 56 -13.72 9.89 -27.17
C ALA A 56 -14.15 8.71 -28.07
N ALA A 57 -14.42 7.54 -27.47
CA ALA A 57 -14.96 6.36 -28.15
C ALA A 57 -16.50 6.42 -28.33
N GLY A 58 -17.16 7.50 -27.88
CA GLY A 58 -18.61 7.68 -28.00
C GLY A 58 -19.42 6.91 -26.95
N THR A 59 -18.82 6.53 -25.84
CA THR A 59 -19.48 5.87 -24.72
C THR A 59 -19.12 6.58 -23.40
N SER A 60 -19.76 6.17 -22.30
CA SER A 60 -19.47 6.71 -20.98
C SER A 60 -19.38 5.59 -19.95
N THR A 61 -18.82 5.88 -18.77
CA THR A 61 -18.81 4.91 -17.65
C THR A 61 -20.22 4.54 -17.23
N SER A 62 -21.22 5.43 -17.37
CA SER A 62 -22.61 5.12 -17.10
C SER A 62 -23.18 4.10 -18.09
N ASP A 63 -22.93 4.28 -19.40
CA ASP A 63 -23.38 3.33 -20.42
C ASP A 63 -22.71 1.97 -20.25
N LEU A 64 -21.42 1.98 -19.91
CA LEU A 64 -20.66 0.77 -19.64
C LEU A 64 -21.15 0.06 -18.36
N ARG A 65 -21.54 0.81 -17.33
CA ARG A 65 -22.13 0.26 -16.11
C ARG A 65 -23.44 -0.44 -16.39
N ASP A 66 -24.26 0.09 -17.25
CA ASP A 66 -25.57 -0.48 -17.59
C ASP A 66 -25.44 -1.69 -18.50
N SER A 67 -24.46 -1.69 -19.41
CA SER A 67 -24.23 -2.80 -20.38
C SER A 67 -23.29 -3.88 -19.85
N ALA A 68 -22.24 -3.50 -19.10
CA ALA A 68 -21.20 -4.40 -18.63
C ALA A 68 -20.67 -4.01 -17.22
N PRO A 69 -21.49 -4.07 -16.17
CA PRO A 69 -21.14 -3.61 -14.83
C PRO A 69 -19.89 -4.29 -14.25
N ALA A 70 -19.66 -5.55 -14.58
CA ALA A 70 -18.46 -6.29 -14.16
C ALA A 70 -17.17 -5.67 -14.72
N VAL A 71 -17.21 -5.14 -15.95
CA VAL A 71 -16.06 -4.47 -16.57
C VAL A 71 -15.73 -3.19 -15.83
N VAL A 72 -16.74 -2.44 -15.39
CA VAL A 72 -16.55 -1.21 -14.62
C VAL A 72 -15.91 -1.52 -13.26
N LEU A 73 -16.40 -2.52 -12.52
CA LEU A 73 -15.80 -2.94 -11.23
C LEU A 73 -14.36 -3.40 -11.41
N LEU A 74 -14.08 -4.21 -12.43
CA LEU A 74 -12.73 -4.67 -12.72
C LEU A 74 -11.80 -3.51 -13.11
N GLY A 75 -12.29 -2.58 -13.94
CA GLY A 75 -11.55 -1.37 -14.30
C GLY A 75 -11.19 -0.52 -13.09
N MET A 76 -12.13 -0.32 -12.16
CA MET A 76 -11.90 0.39 -10.90
C MET A 76 -10.85 -0.35 -10.04
N ALA A 77 -10.96 -1.67 -9.89
CA ALA A 77 -9.98 -2.46 -9.15
C ALA A 77 -8.57 -2.35 -9.75
N VAL A 78 -8.45 -2.35 -11.08
CA VAL A 78 -7.16 -2.17 -11.76
C VAL A 78 -6.58 -0.76 -11.52
N THR A 79 -7.40 0.29 -11.64
CA THR A 79 -6.96 1.67 -11.42
C THR A 79 -6.50 1.94 -9.99
N MET A 80 -6.99 1.18 -9.01
CA MET A 80 -6.54 1.25 -7.61
C MET A 80 -5.30 0.37 -7.37
N THR A 81 -5.28 -0.85 -7.92
CA THR A 81 -4.24 -1.83 -7.68
C THR A 81 -2.91 -1.45 -8.33
N VAL A 82 -2.94 -0.94 -9.56
CA VAL A 82 -1.71 -0.61 -10.31
C VAL A 82 -0.85 0.44 -9.61
N PRO A 83 -1.39 1.61 -9.18
CA PRO A 83 -0.60 2.61 -8.47
C PRO A 83 -0.11 2.12 -7.11
N MET A 84 -0.92 1.33 -6.40
CA MET A 84 -0.53 0.74 -5.12
C MET A 84 0.66 -0.22 -5.30
N VAL A 85 0.61 -1.12 -6.28
CA VAL A 85 1.72 -2.03 -6.57
C VAL A 85 2.97 -1.25 -7.01
N ALA A 86 2.80 -0.24 -7.86
CA ALA A 86 3.89 0.64 -8.27
C ALA A 86 4.54 1.33 -7.06
N TRP A 87 3.74 1.85 -6.12
CA TRP A 87 4.21 2.45 -4.88
C TRP A 87 4.96 1.45 -4.00
N MET A 88 4.41 0.24 -3.80
CA MET A 88 5.07 -0.83 -3.05
C MET A 88 6.42 -1.20 -3.66
N ARG A 89 6.48 -1.33 -4.98
CA ARG A 89 7.72 -1.62 -5.71
C ARG A 89 8.74 -0.48 -5.56
N TYR A 90 8.29 0.76 -5.67
CA TYR A 90 9.14 1.94 -5.44
C TYR A 90 9.72 1.96 -4.02
N ARG A 91 8.94 1.53 -3.02
CA ARG A 91 9.36 1.41 -1.61
C ARG A 91 10.23 0.18 -1.35
N GLY A 92 10.55 -0.62 -2.35
CA GLY A 92 11.44 -1.78 -2.24
C GLY A 92 10.78 -3.06 -1.72
N HIS A 93 9.44 -3.10 -1.65
CA HIS A 93 8.74 -4.33 -1.26
C HIS A 93 8.91 -5.44 -2.32
N GLY A 94 9.03 -6.68 -1.86
CA GLY A 94 9.13 -7.86 -2.71
C GLY A 94 7.86 -8.13 -3.52
N TRP A 95 7.94 -9.08 -4.46
CA TRP A 95 6.77 -9.48 -5.25
C TRP A 95 5.69 -10.19 -4.44
N ARG A 96 6.07 -10.97 -3.41
CA ARG A 96 5.10 -11.69 -2.56
C ARG A 96 4.18 -10.74 -1.79
N PRO A 97 4.68 -9.76 -1.00
CA PRO A 97 3.81 -8.78 -0.35
C PRO A 97 2.93 -8.01 -1.34
N SER A 98 3.47 -7.64 -2.50
CA SER A 98 2.71 -6.94 -3.54
C SER A 98 1.58 -7.80 -4.11
N ALA A 99 1.82 -9.09 -4.34
CA ALA A 99 0.81 -10.02 -4.83
C ALA A 99 -0.28 -10.30 -3.78
N GLU A 100 0.09 -10.49 -2.51
CA GLU A 100 -0.85 -10.69 -1.40
C GLU A 100 -1.77 -9.47 -1.24
N MET A 101 -1.19 -8.25 -1.34
CA MET A 101 -1.94 -7.01 -1.29
C MET A 101 -2.87 -6.84 -2.50
N SER A 102 -2.40 -7.18 -3.71
CA SER A 102 -3.24 -7.19 -4.91
C SER A 102 -4.40 -8.19 -4.78
N ALA A 103 -4.14 -9.37 -4.25
CA ALA A 103 -5.17 -10.37 -4.01
C ALA A 103 -6.22 -9.89 -3.02
N SER A 104 -5.82 -9.18 -1.95
CA SER A 104 -6.76 -8.62 -0.96
C SER A 104 -7.71 -7.56 -1.55
N MET A 105 -7.35 -6.96 -2.68
CA MET A 105 -8.19 -6.02 -3.43
C MET A 105 -9.03 -6.73 -4.51
N LEU A 106 -8.42 -7.64 -5.26
CA LEU A 106 -9.10 -8.32 -6.36
C LEU A 106 -10.13 -9.35 -5.89
N LEU A 107 -9.91 -10.01 -4.75
CA LEU A 107 -10.88 -11.00 -4.23
C LEU A 107 -12.24 -10.37 -3.88
N PRO A 108 -12.34 -9.22 -3.17
CA PRO A 108 -13.62 -8.54 -2.98
C PRO A 108 -14.28 -8.13 -4.30
N THR A 109 -13.49 -7.67 -5.30
CA THR A 109 -14.02 -7.30 -6.63
C THR A 109 -14.63 -8.52 -7.33
N LEU A 110 -13.95 -9.67 -7.34
CA LEU A 110 -14.48 -10.90 -7.92
C LEU A 110 -15.75 -11.37 -7.20
N ALA A 111 -15.78 -11.23 -5.87
CA ALA A 111 -17.00 -11.53 -5.10
C ALA A 111 -18.15 -10.59 -5.47
N ALA A 112 -17.88 -9.27 -5.60
CA ALA A 112 -18.88 -8.29 -6.03
C ALA A 112 -19.40 -8.57 -7.44
N ILE A 113 -18.54 -8.96 -8.39
CA ILE A 113 -18.95 -9.41 -9.72
C ILE A 113 -19.86 -10.65 -9.65
N GLY A 114 -19.53 -11.62 -8.78
CA GLY A 114 -20.38 -12.76 -8.54
C GLY A 114 -21.76 -12.39 -7.98
N LEU A 115 -21.82 -11.42 -7.07
CA LEU A 115 -23.09 -10.91 -6.52
C LEU A 115 -23.92 -10.15 -7.56
N LEU A 116 -23.28 -9.40 -8.46
CA LEU A 116 -23.97 -8.80 -9.62
C LEU A 116 -24.60 -9.87 -10.51
N GLY A 117 -23.87 -10.96 -10.78
CA GLY A 117 -24.40 -12.11 -11.51
C GLY A 117 -25.57 -12.81 -10.81
N ALA A 118 -25.66 -12.72 -9.48
CA ALA A 118 -26.77 -13.19 -8.68
C ALA A 118 -27.96 -12.19 -8.59
N GLY A 119 -27.86 -11.03 -9.28
CA GLY A 119 -28.94 -10.03 -9.35
C GLY A 119 -28.84 -8.91 -8.31
N MET A 120 -27.68 -8.75 -7.65
CA MET A 120 -27.47 -7.60 -6.75
C MET A 120 -27.37 -6.30 -7.56
N GLU A 121 -27.91 -5.22 -7.01
CA GLU A 121 -27.82 -3.89 -7.64
C GLU A 121 -26.36 -3.38 -7.60
N PHE A 122 -25.92 -2.70 -8.68
CA PHE A 122 -24.54 -2.27 -8.87
C PHE A 122 -24.00 -1.40 -7.74
N GLY A 123 -24.78 -0.41 -7.27
CA GLY A 123 -24.35 0.49 -6.20
C GLY A 123 -24.12 -0.24 -4.88
N THR A 124 -24.97 -1.22 -4.58
CA THR A 124 -24.84 -2.08 -3.39
C THR A 124 -23.60 -2.98 -3.50
N ALA A 125 -23.39 -3.63 -4.65
CA ALA A 125 -22.23 -4.47 -4.89
C ALA A 125 -20.92 -3.68 -4.79
N MET A 126 -20.87 -2.49 -5.40
CA MET A 126 -19.73 -1.58 -5.33
C MET A 126 -19.45 -1.07 -3.91
N GLY A 127 -20.50 -0.68 -3.18
CA GLY A 127 -20.38 -0.24 -1.78
C GLY A 127 -19.84 -1.35 -0.88
N LEU A 128 -20.34 -2.58 -1.04
CA LEU A 128 -19.90 -3.74 -0.28
C LEU A 128 -18.44 -4.11 -0.63
N GLU A 129 -18.07 -4.07 -1.91
CA GLU A 129 -16.70 -4.29 -2.36
C GLU A 129 -15.72 -3.36 -1.63
N HIS A 130 -15.98 -2.06 -1.65
CA HIS A 130 -15.12 -1.07 -0.99
C HIS A 130 -15.10 -1.26 0.53
N ALA A 131 -16.27 -1.53 1.15
CA ALA A 131 -16.35 -1.78 2.58
C ALA A 131 -15.54 -3.00 3.03
N VAL A 132 -15.43 -4.04 2.19
CA VAL A 132 -14.63 -5.25 2.48
C VAL A 132 -13.16 -5.06 2.12
N MET A 133 -12.86 -4.29 1.09
CA MET A 133 -11.49 -4.10 0.59
C MET A 133 -10.56 -3.47 1.64
N PHE A 134 -11.00 -2.42 2.34
CA PHE A 134 -10.17 -1.76 3.37
C PHE A 134 -9.81 -2.68 4.54
N PRO A 135 -10.75 -3.41 5.18
CA PRO A 135 -10.40 -4.40 6.19
C PRO A 135 -9.53 -5.54 5.66
N SER A 136 -9.73 -5.97 4.41
CA SER A 136 -8.91 -7.02 3.79
C SER A 136 -7.46 -6.59 3.61
N MET A 137 -7.22 -5.35 3.19
CA MET A 137 -5.87 -4.77 3.13
C MET A 137 -5.23 -4.69 4.52
N LEU A 138 -5.98 -4.24 5.52
CA LEU A 138 -5.49 -4.18 6.89
C LEU A 138 -5.14 -5.58 7.41
N ALA A 139 -5.98 -6.58 7.14
CA ALA A 139 -5.72 -7.97 7.50
C ALA A 139 -4.45 -8.51 6.80
N ALA A 140 -4.26 -8.24 5.52
CA ALA A 140 -3.06 -8.63 4.78
C ALA A 140 -1.78 -8.03 5.40
N MET A 141 -1.83 -6.75 5.82
CA MET A 141 -0.71 -6.12 6.52
C MET A 141 -0.47 -6.73 7.91
N LEU A 142 -1.53 -7.11 8.64
CA LEU A 142 -1.42 -7.73 9.97
C LEU A 142 -0.89 -9.17 9.94
N ILE A 143 -1.01 -9.87 8.82
CA ILE A 143 -0.42 -11.20 8.63
C ILE A 143 1.11 -11.14 8.59
N ARG A 144 1.68 -10.01 8.10
CA ARG A 144 3.14 -9.80 7.97
C ARG A 144 3.60 -8.46 8.55
N PRO A 145 3.42 -8.21 9.84
CA PRO A 145 3.72 -6.90 10.44
C PRO A 145 5.20 -6.52 10.30
N SER A 146 6.13 -7.49 10.29
CA SER A 146 7.57 -7.26 10.13
C SER A 146 7.95 -6.61 8.80
N GLU A 147 7.24 -6.90 7.72
CA GLU A 147 7.48 -6.31 6.39
C GLU A 147 7.11 -4.82 6.34
N TYR A 148 6.11 -4.41 7.14
CA TYR A 148 5.54 -3.07 7.11
C TYR A 148 6.00 -2.18 8.29
N THR A 149 6.64 -2.77 9.30
CA THR A 149 7.20 -2.03 10.45
C THR A 149 8.71 -1.92 10.41
N SER A 150 9.40 -2.76 9.63
CA SER A 150 10.85 -2.69 9.45
C SER A 150 11.18 -1.58 8.45
N HIS A 151 11.84 -0.52 8.93
CA HIS A 151 12.63 0.30 8.03
C HIS A 151 13.74 -0.61 7.48
N ALA A 152 13.68 -0.97 6.21
CA ALA A 152 14.80 -1.58 5.53
C ALA A 152 15.97 -0.60 5.62
N HIS A 153 16.83 -0.77 6.62
CA HIS A 153 18.17 -0.23 6.60
C HIS A 153 18.84 -0.89 5.40
N HIS A 154 18.92 -0.18 4.29
CA HIS A 154 19.98 -0.40 3.33
C HIS A 154 21.26 -0.08 4.09
N ALA A 155 21.80 -1.08 4.80
CA ALA A 155 23.17 -1.08 5.21
C ALA A 155 23.97 -1.08 3.90
N VAL A 156 24.45 0.09 3.50
CA VAL A 156 25.52 0.21 2.54
C VAL A 156 26.68 -0.60 3.13
N PRO A 157 27.19 -1.64 2.46
CA PRO A 157 28.38 -2.32 2.92
C PRO A 157 29.50 -1.26 2.96
N VAL A 158 29.95 -0.90 4.14
CA VAL A 158 31.20 -0.16 4.30
C VAL A 158 32.29 -1.15 3.92
N GLU A 159 32.72 -1.10 2.68
CA GLU A 159 33.90 -1.79 2.21
C GLU A 159 35.09 -1.19 2.97
N VAL A 160 35.51 -1.90 4.02
CA VAL A 160 36.73 -1.58 4.74
C VAL A 160 37.86 -1.95 3.79
N ALA A 161 38.37 -0.95 3.08
CA ALA A 161 39.65 -1.06 2.35
C ALA A 161 40.78 -1.30 3.35
N ALA A 162 41.39 -2.47 3.28
CA ALA A 162 42.63 -2.83 3.97
C ALA A 162 43.82 -2.29 3.22
#